data_152ed4ffc409f2d92907207d9651590c
#
_entry.id   152ed4ffc409f2d92907207d9651590c
#
_cell.length_a   1.000
_cell.length_b   1.000
_cell.length_c   1.000
_cell.angle_alpha   90.00
_cell.angle_beta   90.00
_cell.angle_gamma   90.00
#
_symmetry.space_group_name_H-M   'P 1'
#
loop_
_entity.id
_entity.type
_entity.pdbx_description
1 polymer ?
#
loop_
_entity_poly.entity_id
_entity_poly.type
_entity_poly.pdbx_seq_one_letter_code
_entity_poly.pdbx_strand_id
1 'polypeptide(L)'
;MSTTGDSANREKAAAFLSRLQATPVSHFIAGQWQPTDGRECFENIEPAGNTSLGQVISGTTEDMDAACEAAADAFPQWSQISGQERKRILHHFADLIEERAEEIALVEASDCGQAIRFMKQAAVRGAANFRFFADKAPEARNGLSLFQPDHTNYTLRQPIGPVGIITPWNTPFMLATWKIAPALAAGCTIVHKPAELSPLSATLLAEISERAGFPPGVWNMVHGFGEIVGKRLCEHPAIKAIALVGETSTGSQIIAQGAATLKRVHLELGGKNPVIVFDDADFERALDAVVFMIYSLNGQRCTSSSRLLIQNSLKEKFLAALIERIGKLKVGHPLDPDTEVGPLIHRGHFDKVMSYMALARDAGATIAAGGYRPEDLSSGNYVAPTLFVDANNTMRIAQEEIFGPVLTAIGFDTEEEAVQLANDTAYGLAAYIWTKDTGRSMRLAQRVEAGMLWVNSENNRNLPSPFGGVKMSGIGRDGGDYSFDFYMETKNVCIAHDSHTVPVIGA
;
A
#
# COMPACT_ATOMS: atom_id res chain seq x y z
N MET A 1 12.78 -6.99 30.96
CA MET A 1 14.01 -7.76 30.64
C MET A 1 13.90 -8.10 29.16
N SER A 2 14.90 -7.66 28.35
CA SER A 2 14.97 -8.01 26.92
C SER A 2 15.03 -9.53 26.78
N THR A 3 14.20 -10.10 25.92
CA THR A 3 14.26 -11.53 25.61
C THR A 3 15.53 -11.83 24.80
N THR A 4 16.04 -13.05 24.84
CA THR A 4 17.21 -13.44 24.02
C THR A 4 16.97 -13.20 22.52
N GLY A 5 15.73 -13.26 22.08
CA GLY A 5 15.33 -12.97 20.68
C GLY A 5 15.40 -11.48 20.31
N ASP A 6 15.08 -10.57 21.22
CA ASP A 6 15.20 -9.11 21.03
C ASP A 6 16.68 -8.72 20.82
N SER A 7 17.57 -9.19 21.69
CA SER A 7 19.02 -8.92 21.58
C SER A 7 19.59 -9.41 20.25
N ALA A 8 19.24 -10.62 19.81
CA ALA A 8 19.70 -11.17 18.54
C ALA A 8 19.19 -10.40 17.31
N ASN A 9 17.92 -9.99 17.31
CA ASN A 9 17.35 -9.18 16.22
C ASN A 9 18.01 -7.79 16.15
N ARG A 10 18.26 -7.15 17.30
CA ARG A 10 18.94 -5.83 17.35
C ARG A 10 20.38 -5.91 16.84
N GLU A 11 21.11 -6.94 17.21
CA GLU A 11 22.50 -7.14 16.74
C GLU A 11 22.53 -7.34 15.21
N LYS A 12 21.67 -8.19 14.67
CA LYS A 12 21.56 -8.41 13.22
C LYS A 12 21.11 -7.15 12.49
N ALA A 13 20.08 -6.47 13.00
CA ALA A 13 19.61 -5.21 12.41
C ALA A 13 20.72 -4.15 12.38
N ALA A 14 21.47 -4.00 13.48
CA ALA A 14 22.59 -3.07 13.54
C ALA A 14 23.68 -3.39 12.49
N ALA A 15 23.95 -4.69 12.25
CA ALA A 15 24.90 -5.10 11.22
C ALA A 15 24.43 -4.72 9.79
N PHE A 16 23.15 -4.94 9.46
CA PHE A 16 22.59 -4.54 8.18
C PHE A 16 22.51 -3.01 8.03
N LEU A 17 22.06 -2.30 9.06
CA LEU A 17 21.92 -0.85 9.05
C LEU A 17 23.29 -0.15 8.96
N SER A 18 24.33 -0.66 9.62
CA SER A 18 25.68 -0.07 9.57
C SER A 18 26.22 0.01 8.13
N ARG A 19 25.87 -0.95 7.28
CA ARG A 19 26.20 -0.95 5.85
C ARG A 19 25.51 0.21 5.12
N LEU A 20 24.23 0.43 5.41
CA LEU A 20 23.43 1.51 4.81
C LEU A 20 23.77 2.89 5.38
N GLN A 21 24.38 2.95 6.56
CA GLN A 21 24.82 4.19 7.22
C GLN A 21 26.23 4.64 6.82
N ALA A 22 27.01 3.76 6.18
CA ALA A 22 28.42 4.03 5.84
C ALA A 22 28.57 5.22 4.87
N THR A 23 27.59 5.43 4.00
CA THR A 23 27.51 6.58 3.08
C THR A 23 26.04 7.00 2.98
N PRO A 24 25.72 8.25 2.59
CA PRO A 24 24.34 8.63 2.32
C PRO A 24 23.67 7.69 1.31
N VAL A 25 22.45 7.28 1.60
CA VAL A 25 21.63 6.48 0.66
C VAL A 25 21.40 7.28 -0.61
N SER A 26 21.69 6.68 -1.77
CA SER A 26 21.72 7.35 -3.06
C SER A 26 20.55 6.97 -3.96
N HIS A 27 20.39 7.73 -5.06
CA HIS A 27 19.50 7.39 -6.17
C HIS A 27 20.11 6.26 -7.01
N PHE A 28 19.23 5.47 -7.65
CA PHE A 28 19.61 4.46 -8.61
C PHE A 28 19.00 4.82 -9.97
N ILE A 29 19.81 5.25 -10.92
CA ILE A 29 19.38 5.79 -12.22
C ILE A 29 20.19 5.13 -13.32
N ALA A 30 19.53 4.69 -14.39
CA ALA A 30 20.16 4.04 -15.54
C ALA A 30 21.09 2.86 -15.18
N GLY A 31 20.73 2.10 -14.12
CA GLY A 31 21.53 0.97 -13.66
C GLY A 31 22.76 1.35 -12.82
N GLN A 32 22.85 2.59 -12.35
CA GLN A 32 23.99 3.09 -11.57
C GLN A 32 23.57 3.87 -10.34
N TRP A 33 24.30 3.67 -9.25
CA TRP A 33 24.20 4.50 -8.04
C TRP A 33 24.82 5.87 -8.29
N GLN A 34 24.09 6.92 -7.93
CA GLN A 34 24.54 8.30 -8.17
C GLN A 34 25.57 8.73 -7.11
N PRO A 35 26.52 9.62 -7.46
CA PRO A 35 27.48 10.17 -6.49
C PRO A 35 26.77 10.88 -5.34
N THR A 36 27.37 10.77 -4.12
CA THR A 36 26.82 11.36 -2.89
C THR A 36 27.58 12.61 -2.43
N ASP A 37 28.81 12.80 -2.89
CA ASP A 37 29.68 13.90 -2.45
C ASP A 37 29.11 15.27 -2.83
N GLY A 38 29.01 16.15 -1.83
CA GLY A 38 28.51 17.53 -2.02
C GLY A 38 27.00 17.65 -2.25
N ARG A 39 26.25 16.57 -2.11
CA ARG A 39 24.80 16.56 -2.27
C ARG A 39 24.09 16.98 -0.98
N GLU A 40 22.96 17.68 -1.12
CA GLU A 40 22.05 17.91 -0.01
C GLU A 40 21.44 16.58 0.45
N CYS A 41 21.36 16.39 1.78
CA CYS A 41 20.81 15.17 2.39
C CYS A 41 19.78 15.52 3.45
N PHE A 42 18.88 14.59 3.70
CA PHE A 42 18.00 14.59 4.86
C PHE A 42 18.27 13.38 5.74
N GLU A 43 17.95 13.48 7.02
CA GLU A 43 18.10 12.37 7.96
C GLU A 43 16.92 11.40 7.85
N ASN A 44 17.23 10.11 7.83
CA ASN A 44 16.27 9.04 8.08
C ASN A 44 16.23 8.74 9.57
N ILE A 45 15.07 8.85 10.20
CA ILE A 45 14.87 8.74 11.64
C ILE A 45 14.05 7.50 11.97
N GLU A 46 14.60 6.59 12.78
CA GLU A 46 13.84 5.45 13.27
C GLU A 46 12.80 5.87 14.33
N PRO A 47 11.61 5.27 14.31
CA PRO A 47 10.50 5.72 15.15
C PRO A 47 10.53 5.22 16.61
N ALA A 48 11.33 4.20 16.93
CA ALA A 48 11.33 3.56 18.25
C ALA A 48 12.04 4.39 19.33
N GLY A 49 13.07 5.17 18.95
CA GLY A 49 13.82 6.06 19.83
C GLY A 49 13.98 7.47 19.28
N ASN A 50 13.53 7.72 18.05
CA ASN A 50 13.78 8.94 17.28
C ASN A 50 15.28 9.21 17.07
N THR A 51 16.05 8.15 16.79
CA THR A 51 17.48 8.24 16.48
C THR A 51 17.73 8.11 14.97
N SER A 52 18.85 8.66 14.50
CA SER A 52 19.20 8.64 13.07
C SER A 52 19.58 7.24 12.61
N LEU A 53 19.00 6.81 11.49
CA LEU A 53 19.39 5.64 10.70
C LEU A 53 20.37 5.97 9.57
N GLY A 54 20.83 7.21 9.50
CA GLY A 54 21.74 7.69 8.47
C GLY A 54 21.13 8.75 7.57
N GLN A 55 21.89 9.15 6.56
CA GLN A 55 21.50 10.21 5.63
C GLN A 55 21.04 9.65 4.30
N VAL A 56 20.14 10.38 3.64
CA VAL A 56 19.59 10.06 2.33
C VAL A 56 19.74 11.30 1.44
N ILE A 57 20.18 11.14 0.20
CA ILE A 57 20.28 12.25 -0.73
C ILE A 57 18.89 12.84 -0.99
N SER A 58 18.77 14.16 -0.88
CA SER A 58 17.60 14.90 -1.31
C SER A 58 17.63 15.08 -2.83
N GLY A 59 16.72 14.39 -3.53
CA GLY A 59 16.61 14.47 -4.97
C GLY A 59 16.14 15.83 -5.45
N THR A 60 16.65 16.24 -6.61
CA THR A 60 16.28 17.47 -7.31
C THR A 60 15.36 17.19 -8.50
N THR A 61 14.88 18.25 -9.15
CA THR A 61 14.14 18.11 -10.43
C THR A 61 14.99 17.47 -11.52
N GLU A 62 16.29 17.80 -11.56
CA GLU A 62 17.24 17.27 -12.54
C GLU A 62 17.50 15.77 -12.35
N ASP A 63 17.57 15.28 -11.09
CA ASP A 63 17.67 13.86 -10.80
C ASP A 63 16.42 13.09 -11.30
N MET A 64 15.26 13.69 -11.08
CA MET A 64 14.00 13.09 -11.52
C MET A 64 13.89 13.10 -13.04
N ASP A 65 14.34 14.17 -13.70
CA ASP A 65 14.38 14.25 -15.17
C ASP A 65 15.31 13.17 -15.74
N ALA A 66 16.52 13.02 -15.19
CA ALA A 66 17.45 11.98 -15.60
C ALA A 66 16.87 10.56 -15.44
N ALA A 67 16.14 10.31 -14.36
CA ALA A 67 15.48 9.02 -14.13
C ALA A 67 14.33 8.77 -15.14
N CYS A 68 13.54 9.82 -15.44
CA CYS A 68 12.46 9.72 -16.42
C CYS A 68 12.97 9.52 -17.84
N GLU A 69 14.05 10.21 -18.21
CA GLU A 69 14.73 10.04 -19.51
C GLU A 69 15.33 8.64 -19.63
N ALA A 70 16.04 8.14 -18.61
CA ALA A 70 16.58 6.79 -18.58
C ALA A 70 15.48 5.72 -18.74
N ALA A 71 14.32 5.93 -18.09
CA ALA A 71 13.18 5.04 -18.25
C ALA A 71 12.60 5.07 -19.69
N ALA A 72 12.57 6.25 -20.30
CA ALA A 72 12.10 6.43 -21.69
C ALA A 72 13.05 5.77 -22.70
N ASP A 73 14.35 5.92 -22.51
CA ASP A 73 15.37 5.34 -23.38
C ASP A 73 15.41 3.80 -23.30
N ALA A 74 15.18 3.24 -22.12
CA ALA A 74 15.14 1.79 -21.91
C ALA A 74 13.82 1.14 -22.39
N PHE A 75 12.73 1.90 -22.47
CA PHE A 75 11.41 1.37 -22.77
C PHE A 75 11.31 0.61 -24.10
N PRO A 76 11.84 1.10 -25.26
CA PRO A 76 11.74 0.38 -26.51
C PRO A 76 12.33 -1.03 -26.44
N GLN A 77 13.50 -1.19 -25.82
CA GLN A 77 14.14 -2.49 -25.66
C GLN A 77 13.34 -3.39 -24.72
N TRP A 78 13.01 -2.91 -23.51
CA TRP A 78 12.28 -3.70 -22.50
C TRP A 78 10.89 -4.12 -22.97
N SER A 79 10.18 -3.23 -23.62
CA SER A 79 8.84 -3.51 -24.15
C SER A 79 8.84 -4.57 -25.25
N GLN A 80 9.94 -4.78 -25.96
CA GLN A 80 10.05 -5.78 -27.04
C GLN A 80 10.54 -7.16 -26.56
N ILE A 81 11.12 -7.24 -25.38
CA ILE A 81 11.52 -8.54 -24.80
C ILE A 81 10.29 -9.44 -24.69
N SER A 82 10.44 -10.72 -25.02
CA SER A 82 9.35 -11.69 -24.95
C SER A 82 8.78 -11.80 -23.54
N GLY A 83 7.49 -12.12 -23.40
CA GLY A 83 6.88 -12.39 -22.10
C GLY A 83 7.57 -13.52 -21.34
N GLN A 84 8.12 -14.51 -22.05
CA GLN A 84 8.88 -15.62 -21.44
C GLN A 84 10.20 -15.13 -20.84
N GLU A 85 10.90 -14.22 -21.51
CA GLU A 85 12.15 -13.68 -20.97
C GLU A 85 11.87 -12.74 -19.78
N ARG A 86 10.83 -11.90 -19.84
CA ARG A 86 10.38 -11.12 -18.66
C ARG A 86 10.02 -12.04 -17.49
N LYS A 87 9.29 -13.13 -17.76
CA LYS A 87 8.97 -14.16 -16.73
C LYS A 87 10.25 -14.65 -16.05
N ARG A 88 11.28 -15.04 -16.83
CA ARG A 88 12.55 -15.54 -16.31
C ARG A 88 13.24 -14.53 -15.39
N ILE A 89 13.34 -13.26 -15.83
CA ILE A 89 13.98 -12.19 -15.08
C ILE A 89 13.22 -11.91 -13.76
N LEU A 90 11.89 -11.84 -13.83
CA LEU A 90 11.05 -11.55 -12.66
C LEU A 90 11.05 -12.69 -11.62
N HIS A 91 11.11 -13.96 -12.07
CA HIS A 91 11.29 -15.09 -11.16
C HIS A 91 12.65 -15.03 -10.47
N HIS A 92 13.72 -14.77 -11.23
CA HIS A 92 15.05 -14.61 -10.64
C HIS A 92 15.10 -13.45 -9.63
N PHE A 93 14.44 -12.33 -9.93
CA PHE A 93 14.31 -11.23 -8.98
C PHE A 93 13.57 -11.66 -7.69
N ALA A 94 12.51 -12.46 -7.81
CA ALA A 94 11.79 -12.99 -6.66
C ALA A 94 12.65 -13.93 -5.80
N ASP A 95 13.50 -14.75 -6.42
CA ASP A 95 14.43 -15.62 -5.70
C ASP A 95 15.46 -14.79 -4.92
N LEU A 96 16.02 -13.74 -5.54
CA LEU A 96 16.93 -12.81 -4.87
C LEU A 96 16.29 -12.03 -3.70
N ILE A 97 15.00 -11.73 -3.78
CA ILE A 97 14.24 -11.16 -2.65
C ILE A 97 14.22 -12.14 -1.48
N GLU A 98 13.92 -13.41 -1.73
CA GLU A 98 13.85 -14.43 -0.67
C GLU A 98 15.21 -14.70 -0.03
N GLU A 99 16.31 -14.64 -0.80
CA GLU A 99 17.67 -14.75 -0.26
C GLU A 99 17.97 -13.67 0.80
N ARG A 100 17.34 -12.49 0.69
CA ARG A 100 17.54 -11.35 1.61
C ARG A 100 16.37 -11.15 2.59
N ALA A 101 15.52 -12.17 2.79
CA ALA A 101 14.27 -12.03 3.55
C ALA A 101 14.48 -11.55 4.99
N GLU A 102 15.51 -12.05 5.69
CA GLU A 102 15.82 -11.62 7.06
C GLU A 102 16.30 -10.16 7.10
N GLU A 103 17.16 -9.75 6.20
CA GLU A 103 17.64 -8.37 6.09
C GLU A 103 16.47 -7.41 5.81
N ILE A 104 15.62 -7.73 4.82
CA ILE A 104 14.45 -6.92 4.48
C ILE A 104 13.54 -6.75 5.69
N ALA A 105 13.25 -7.83 6.42
CA ALA A 105 12.38 -7.79 7.57
C ALA A 105 12.92 -6.91 8.71
N LEU A 106 14.22 -7.04 9.03
CA LEU A 106 14.87 -6.30 10.11
C LEU A 106 15.07 -4.82 9.76
N VAL A 107 15.46 -4.53 8.52
CA VAL A 107 15.61 -3.16 8.04
C VAL A 107 14.24 -2.46 8.00
N GLU A 108 13.21 -3.09 7.44
CA GLU A 108 11.87 -2.49 7.38
C GLU A 108 11.26 -2.29 8.78
N ALA A 109 11.43 -3.24 9.70
CA ALA A 109 10.98 -3.07 11.08
C ALA A 109 11.67 -1.88 11.79
N SER A 110 12.95 -1.66 11.53
CA SER A 110 13.70 -0.52 12.08
C SER A 110 13.29 0.80 11.44
N ASP A 111 13.12 0.81 10.12
CA ASP A 111 12.88 2.00 9.31
C ASP A 111 11.46 2.57 9.49
N CYS A 112 10.44 1.70 9.55
CA CYS A 112 9.03 2.11 9.67
C CYS A 112 8.37 1.81 11.03
N GLY A 113 9.09 1.20 11.97
CA GLY A 113 8.56 0.91 13.31
C GLY A 113 7.55 -0.24 13.38
N GLN A 114 7.39 -1.00 12.31
CA GLN A 114 6.47 -2.14 12.30
C GLN A 114 7.05 -3.33 13.05
N ALA A 115 6.22 -4.01 13.85
CA ALA A 115 6.68 -5.15 14.64
C ALA A 115 7.23 -6.27 13.74
N ILE A 116 8.42 -6.76 14.07
CA ILE A 116 9.17 -7.78 13.31
C ILE A 116 8.36 -9.04 13.03
N ARG A 117 7.46 -9.40 13.94
CA ARG A 117 6.56 -10.56 13.77
C ARG A 117 5.70 -10.48 12.50
N PHE A 118 5.37 -9.27 12.04
CA PHE A 118 4.62 -9.04 10.81
C PHE A 118 5.57 -8.86 9.62
N MET A 119 6.73 -8.23 9.82
CA MET A 119 7.68 -7.94 8.74
C MET A 119 8.40 -9.18 8.22
N LYS A 120 8.53 -10.25 9.01
CA LYS A 120 9.05 -11.55 8.55
C LYS A 120 8.35 -12.09 7.29
N GLN A 121 7.13 -11.66 7.01
CA GLN A 121 6.37 -12.06 5.82
C GLN A 121 6.50 -11.06 4.66
N ALA A 122 7.16 -9.92 4.84
CA ALA A 122 7.22 -8.87 3.82
C ALA A 122 7.94 -9.35 2.54
N ALA A 123 9.11 -9.95 2.68
CA ALA A 123 9.88 -10.49 1.55
C ALA A 123 9.13 -11.62 0.84
N VAL A 124 8.56 -12.56 1.59
CA VAL A 124 7.78 -13.69 1.02
C VAL A 124 6.60 -13.17 0.20
N ARG A 125 5.87 -12.19 0.72
CA ARG A 125 4.75 -11.54 -0.01
C ARG A 125 5.24 -10.76 -1.21
N GLY A 126 6.35 -10.04 -1.09
CA GLY A 126 6.97 -9.31 -2.19
C GLY A 126 7.42 -10.24 -3.32
N ALA A 127 8.11 -11.33 -2.99
CA ALA A 127 8.49 -12.37 -3.96
C ALA A 127 7.26 -13.01 -4.62
N ALA A 128 6.20 -13.29 -3.85
CA ALA A 128 4.95 -13.82 -4.39
C ALA A 128 4.29 -12.88 -5.40
N ASN A 129 4.31 -11.55 -5.17
CA ASN A 129 3.85 -10.56 -6.14
C ASN A 129 4.60 -10.70 -7.47
N PHE A 130 5.93 -10.75 -7.41
CA PHE A 130 6.75 -10.90 -8.62
C PHE A 130 6.51 -12.23 -9.33
N ARG A 131 6.44 -13.36 -8.61
CA ARG A 131 6.17 -14.67 -9.21
C ARG A 131 4.81 -14.73 -9.90
N PHE A 132 3.77 -14.19 -9.24
CA PHE A 132 2.43 -14.15 -9.80
C PHE A 132 2.39 -13.39 -11.13
N PHE A 133 2.95 -12.18 -11.18
CA PHE A 133 2.95 -11.38 -12.39
C PHE A 133 3.98 -11.88 -13.42
N ALA A 134 5.06 -12.51 -12.99
CA ALA A 134 5.98 -13.22 -13.88
C ALA A 134 5.26 -14.32 -14.66
N ASP A 135 4.45 -15.13 -13.98
CA ASP A 135 3.67 -16.19 -14.62
C ASP A 135 2.64 -15.65 -15.61
N LYS A 136 2.11 -14.45 -15.37
CA LYS A 136 1.19 -13.77 -16.27
C LYS A 136 1.85 -13.00 -17.42
N ALA A 137 3.15 -12.70 -17.36
CA ALA A 137 3.84 -11.90 -18.37
C ALA A 137 3.74 -12.44 -19.80
N PRO A 138 3.80 -13.78 -20.06
CA PRO A 138 3.62 -14.33 -21.41
C PRO A 138 2.25 -14.04 -22.03
N GLU A 139 1.22 -13.91 -21.20
CA GLU A 139 -0.18 -13.72 -21.61
C GLU A 139 -0.63 -12.26 -21.53
N ALA A 140 0.21 -11.37 -21.00
CA ALA A 140 -0.18 -9.97 -20.76
C ALA A 140 -0.68 -9.24 -22.02
N ARG A 141 -0.19 -9.64 -23.21
CA ARG A 141 -0.58 -9.05 -24.51
C ARG A 141 -1.76 -9.73 -25.19
N ASN A 142 -2.29 -10.80 -24.62
CA ASN A 142 -3.45 -11.50 -25.18
C ASN A 142 -4.66 -10.56 -25.23
N GLY A 143 -5.37 -10.63 -26.36
CA GLY A 143 -6.55 -9.84 -26.63
C GLY A 143 -7.72 -10.71 -27.11
N LEU A 144 -8.81 -10.06 -27.46
CA LEU A 144 -10.00 -10.71 -28.03
C LEU A 144 -9.88 -10.82 -29.56
N SER A 145 -10.49 -11.86 -30.14
CA SER A 145 -10.72 -11.97 -31.55
C SER A 145 -12.23 -12.01 -31.80
N LEU A 146 -12.76 -11.08 -32.59
CA LEU A 146 -14.18 -10.91 -32.90
C LEU A 146 -14.33 -11.06 -34.41
N PHE A 147 -14.76 -12.26 -34.84
CA PHE A 147 -14.97 -12.59 -36.24
C PHE A 147 -16.32 -12.11 -36.72
N GLN A 148 -16.36 -11.49 -37.94
CA GLN A 148 -17.55 -11.15 -38.67
C GLN A 148 -17.42 -11.72 -40.09
N PRO A 149 -18.55 -11.88 -40.85
CA PRO A 149 -18.49 -12.48 -42.19
C PRO A 149 -17.60 -11.75 -43.20
N ASP A 150 -17.49 -10.42 -43.08
CA ASP A 150 -16.74 -9.55 -44.01
C ASP A 150 -15.50 -8.92 -43.42
N HIS A 151 -15.26 -9.06 -42.11
CA HIS A 151 -14.09 -8.55 -41.45
C HIS A 151 -13.80 -9.27 -40.13
N THR A 152 -12.58 -9.17 -39.65
CA THR A 152 -12.16 -9.63 -38.31
C THR A 152 -11.65 -8.46 -37.51
N ASN A 153 -12.20 -8.27 -36.33
CA ASN A 153 -11.63 -7.38 -35.32
C ASN A 153 -10.84 -8.19 -34.31
N TYR A 154 -9.66 -7.71 -33.94
CA TYR A 154 -8.92 -8.25 -32.81
C TYR A 154 -8.30 -7.12 -32.00
N THR A 155 -8.07 -7.38 -30.72
CA THR A 155 -7.45 -6.42 -29.82
C THR A 155 -6.00 -6.78 -29.59
N LEU A 156 -5.14 -5.76 -29.53
CA LEU A 156 -3.75 -5.85 -29.09
C LEU A 156 -3.58 -5.07 -27.80
N ARG A 157 -2.95 -5.68 -26.80
CA ARG A 157 -2.55 -5.01 -25.57
C ARG A 157 -1.06 -4.67 -25.67
N GLN A 158 -0.71 -3.43 -25.40
CA GLN A 158 0.66 -2.90 -25.47
C GLN A 158 0.99 -2.17 -24.19
N PRO A 159 2.22 -2.30 -23.63
CA PRO A 159 2.62 -1.52 -22.46
C PRO A 159 2.49 -0.03 -22.74
N ILE A 160 1.98 0.72 -21.76
CA ILE A 160 1.65 2.14 -21.91
C ILE A 160 2.91 3.02 -22.08
N GLY A 161 4.06 2.61 -21.57
CA GLY A 161 5.31 3.39 -21.58
C GLY A 161 6.02 3.37 -20.23
N PRO A 162 6.91 4.35 -19.98
CA PRO A 162 7.47 4.60 -18.68
C PRO A 162 6.40 5.02 -17.68
N VAL A 163 6.44 4.48 -16.46
CA VAL A 163 5.47 4.75 -15.39
C VAL A 163 6.14 5.22 -14.11
N GLY A 164 5.52 6.19 -13.44
CA GLY A 164 5.90 6.63 -12.12
C GLY A 164 5.22 5.79 -11.06
N ILE A 165 5.97 5.36 -10.05
CA ILE A 165 5.48 4.58 -8.92
C ILE A 165 5.84 5.32 -7.64
N ILE A 166 4.83 5.73 -6.87
CA ILE A 166 4.98 6.45 -5.61
C ILE A 166 4.45 5.56 -4.49
N THR A 167 5.32 5.23 -3.54
CA THR A 167 5.00 4.28 -2.47
C THR A 167 5.06 4.90 -1.08
N PRO A 168 4.18 4.46 -0.16
CA PRO A 168 4.09 5.02 1.18
C PRO A 168 5.10 4.37 2.14
N TRP A 169 5.06 4.83 3.38
CA TRP A 169 5.98 4.48 4.44
C TRP A 169 5.49 3.35 5.38
N ASN A 170 4.24 2.93 5.33
CA ASN A 170 3.66 2.03 6.33
C ASN A 170 4.04 0.55 6.16
N THR A 171 4.15 0.05 4.94
CA THR A 171 4.71 -1.27 4.57
C THR A 171 5.41 -1.13 3.22
N PRO A 172 6.52 -0.35 3.20
CA PRO A 172 7.11 0.16 1.95
C PRO A 172 7.56 -0.95 1.00
N PHE A 173 8.17 -2.03 1.52
CA PHE A 173 8.63 -3.15 0.69
C PHE A 173 7.47 -3.83 -0.05
N MET A 174 6.47 -4.25 0.70
CA MET A 174 5.33 -4.99 0.13
C MET A 174 4.54 -4.14 -0.87
N LEU A 175 4.31 -2.85 -0.58
CA LEU A 175 3.55 -1.96 -1.45
C LEU A 175 4.35 -1.53 -2.69
N ALA A 176 5.68 -1.42 -2.59
CA ALA A 176 6.53 -1.23 -3.76
C ALA A 176 6.43 -2.43 -4.72
N THR A 177 6.62 -3.65 -4.21
CA THR A 177 6.52 -4.87 -5.04
C THR A 177 5.15 -5.04 -5.69
N TRP A 178 4.10 -4.60 -5.01
CA TRP A 178 2.72 -4.65 -5.50
C TRP A 178 2.47 -3.80 -6.73
N LYS A 179 3.11 -2.64 -6.84
CA LYS A 179 2.97 -1.72 -7.99
C LYS A 179 4.01 -2.00 -9.08
N ILE A 180 5.22 -2.40 -8.69
CA ILE A 180 6.34 -2.59 -9.60
C ILE A 180 6.20 -3.90 -10.40
N ALA A 181 5.82 -5.01 -9.75
CA ALA A 181 5.74 -6.30 -10.40
C ALA A 181 4.82 -6.32 -11.64
N PRO A 182 3.56 -5.85 -11.58
CA PRO A 182 2.69 -5.82 -12.75
C PRO A 182 3.20 -4.84 -13.84
N ALA A 183 3.79 -3.70 -13.47
CA ALA A 183 4.34 -2.74 -14.42
C ALA A 183 5.45 -3.37 -15.28
N LEU A 184 6.42 -4.00 -14.61
CA LEU A 184 7.52 -4.69 -15.30
C LEU A 184 7.04 -5.90 -16.10
N ALA A 185 6.10 -6.68 -15.57
CA ALA A 185 5.51 -7.83 -16.28
C ALA A 185 4.75 -7.40 -17.53
N ALA A 186 4.04 -6.28 -17.50
CA ALA A 186 3.39 -5.67 -18.67
C ALA A 186 4.39 -5.24 -19.76
N GLY A 187 5.64 -4.93 -19.37
CA GLY A 187 6.70 -4.42 -20.25
C GLY A 187 6.88 -2.90 -20.15
N CYS A 188 6.36 -2.27 -19.10
CA CYS A 188 6.66 -0.88 -18.75
C CYS A 188 8.05 -0.77 -18.11
N THR A 189 8.71 0.37 -18.27
CA THR A 189 9.84 0.80 -17.44
C THR A 189 9.33 1.65 -16.28
N ILE A 190 10.09 1.73 -15.18
CA ILE A 190 9.62 2.39 -13.97
C ILE A 190 10.57 3.46 -13.45
N VAL A 191 9.98 4.49 -12.84
CA VAL A 191 10.64 5.46 -11.98
C VAL A 191 9.97 5.39 -10.61
N HIS A 192 10.66 4.85 -9.62
CA HIS A 192 10.18 4.64 -8.26
C HIS A 192 10.56 5.80 -7.36
N LYS A 193 9.57 6.48 -6.77
CA LYS A 193 9.74 7.46 -5.70
C LYS A 193 9.22 6.85 -4.39
N PRO A 194 10.09 6.32 -3.51
CA PRO A 194 9.69 5.86 -2.18
C PRO A 194 9.39 7.03 -1.26
N ALA A 195 8.66 6.77 -0.17
CA ALA A 195 8.46 7.76 0.88
C ALA A 195 9.80 8.13 1.54
N GLU A 196 9.98 9.42 1.82
CA GLU A 196 11.16 9.95 2.52
C GLU A 196 11.29 9.45 3.97
N LEU A 197 10.18 9.03 4.57
CA LEU A 197 10.11 8.51 5.94
C LEU A 197 10.53 7.04 6.09
N SER A 198 10.69 6.30 4.99
CA SER A 198 11.10 4.88 5.02
C SER A 198 11.79 4.47 3.71
N PRO A 199 12.98 5.04 3.43
CA PRO A 199 13.66 4.85 2.16
C PRO A 199 14.44 3.55 2.03
N LEU A 200 14.75 2.87 3.15
CA LEU A 200 15.76 1.81 3.16
C LEU A 200 15.31 0.54 2.43
N SER A 201 14.05 0.13 2.58
CA SER A 201 13.56 -1.07 1.88
C SER A 201 13.49 -0.89 0.37
N ALA A 202 13.24 0.33 -0.13
CA ALA A 202 13.32 0.65 -1.55
C ALA A 202 14.76 0.59 -2.08
N THR A 203 15.73 1.02 -1.25
CA THR A 203 17.17 0.88 -1.55
C THR A 203 17.55 -0.59 -1.69
N LEU A 204 17.09 -1.46 -0.79
CA LEU A 204 17.32 -2.91 -0.91
C LEU A 204 16.71 -3.49 -2.20
N LEU A 205 15.54 -3.04 -2.61
CA LEU A 205 14.91 -3.45 -3.87
C LEU A 205 15.75 -3.02 -5.10
N ALA A 206 16.32 -1.81 -5.08
CA ALA A 206 17.21 -1.34 -6.15
C ALA A 206 18.50 -2.16 -6.22
N GLU A 207 19.12 -2.48 -5.08
CA GLU A 207 20.29 -3.38 -5.01
C GLU A 207 19.98 -4.78 -5.56
N ILE A 208 18.80 -5.32 -5.25
CA ILE A 208 18.37 -6.61 -5.79
C ILE A 208 18.14 -6.51 -7.31
N SER A 209 17.58 -5.40 -7.80
CA SER A 209 17.31 -5.19 -9.23
C SER A 209 18.60 -5.16 -10.07
N GLU A 210 19.69 -4.62 -9.52
CA GLU A 210 21.01 -4.62 -10.15
C GLU A 210 21.52 -6.04 -10.45
N ARG A 211 21.25 -6.99 -9.51
CA ARG A 211 21.65 -8.41 -9.65
C ARG A 211 20.70 -9.25 -10.50
N ALA A 212 19.48 -8.81 -10.71
CA ALA A 212 18.44 -9.59 -11.38
C ALA A 212 18.55 -9.64 -12.89
N GLY A 213 19.39 -8.79 -13.48
CA GLY A 213 19.62 -8.73 -14.93
C GLY A 213 18.62 -7.85 -15.68
N PHE A 214 18.00 -6.88 -15.01
CA PHE A 214 17.26 -5.83 -15.71
C PHE A 214 18.21 -4.97 -16.55
N PRO A 215 17.87 -4.64 -17.81
CA PRO A 215 18.62 -3.66 -18.57
C PRO A 215 18.69 -2.30 -17.85
N PRO A 216 19.81 -1.55 -17.97
CA PRO A 216 19.91 -0.20 -17.42
C PRO A 216 18.73 0.68 -17.82
N GLY A 217 18.17 1.44 -16.87
CA GLY A 217 17.01 2.30 -17.10
C GLY A 217 15.63 1.64 -17.03
N VAL A 218 15.54 0.30 -16.98
CA VAL A 218 14.25 -0.40 -16.75
C VAL A 218 13.71 -0.13 -15.36
N TRP A 219 14.59 -0.05 -14.37
CA TRP A 219 14.29 0.31 -12.99
C TRP A 219 15.11 1.52 -12.60
N ASN A 220 14.43 2.60 -12.20
CA ASN A 220 15.06 3.79 -11.66
C ASN A 220 14.43 4.13 -10.32
N MET A 221 15.20 4.67 -9.37
CA MET A 221 14.74 5.06 -8.04
C MET A 221 15.32 6.41 -7.66
N VAL A 222 14.47 7.34 -7.25
CA VAL A 222 14.86 8.68 -6.80
C VAL A 222 14.25 8.95 -5.43
N HIS A 223 15.12 9.17 -4.43
CA HIS A 223 14.73 9.63 -3.09
C HIS A 223 14.47 11.13 -3.08
N GLY A 224 13.72 11.62 -2.11
CA GLY A 224 13.44 13.05 -1.92
C GLY A 224 11.98 13.34 -1.61
N PHE A 225 11.70 14.62 -1.44
CA PHE A 225 10.39 15.09 -0.98
C PHE A 225 9.34 15.13 -2.08
N GLY A 226 8.08 14.87 -1.69
CA GLY A 226 6.94 14.79 -2.61
C GLY A 226 6.72 16.07 -3.42
N GLU A 227 6.90 17.24 -2.81
CA GLU A 227 6.73 18.56 -3.41
C GLU A 227 7.79 18.91 -4.47
N ILE A 228 8.94 18.23 -4.48
CA ILE A 228 10.02 18.40 -5.47
C ILE A 228 9.99 17.25 -6.46
N VAL A 229 10.52 16.11 -6.08
CA VAL A 229 10.70 14.97 -7.00
C VAL A 229 9.39 14.28 -7.34
N GLY A 230 8.44 14.19 -6.39
CA GLY A 230 7.11 13.60 -6.63
C GLY A 230 6.31 14.42 -7.64
N LYS A 231 6.27 15.74 -7.43
CA LYS A 231 5.63 16.68 -8.36
C LYS A 231 6.26 16.60 -9.75
N ARG A 232 7.60 16.65 -9.84
CA ARG A 232 8.31 16.57 -11.13
C ARG A 232 8.01 15.27 -11.87
N LEU A 233 7.97 14.12 -11.17
CA LEU A 233 7.58 12.84 -11.72
C LEU A 233 6.17 12.88 -12.34
N CYS A 234 5.23 13.52 -11.66
CA CYS A 234 3.85 13.65 -12.14
C CYS A 234 3.73 14.58 -13.35
N GLU A 235 4.56 15.61 -13.46
CA GLU A 235 4.54 16.59 -14.54
C GLU A 235 5.37 16.15 -15.77
N HIS A 236 6.32 15.22 -15.62
CA HIS A 236 7.28 14.87 -16.67
C HIS A 236 6.60 14.23 -17.90
N PRO A 237 6.82 14.73 -19.14
CA PRO A 237 6.07 14.30 -20.33
C PRO A 237 6.37 12.87 -20.79
N ALA A 238 7.54 12.33 -20.47
CA ALA A 238 7.91 10.95 -20.82
C ALA A 238 7.10 9.93 -20.01
N ILE A 239 6.69 10.26 -18.79
CA ILE A 239 5.91 9.36 -17.92
C ILE A 239 4.45 9.32 -18.40
N LYS A 240 3.91 8.13 -18.59
CA LYS A 240 2.56 7.92 -19.17
C LYS A 240 1.49 7.67 -18.11
N ALA A 241 1.89 7.10 -16.97
CA ALA A 241 0.99 6.80 -15.89
C ALA A 241 1.67 6.98 -14.53
N ILE A 242 0.88 7.28 -13.48
CA ILE A 242 1.32 7.32 -12.09
C ILE A 242 0.50 6.32 -11.27
N ALA A 243 1.19 5.41 -10.61
CA ALA A 243 0.63 4.52 -9.61
C ALA A 243 1.02 5.02 -8.22
N LEU A 244 0.04 5.39 -7.40
CA LEU A 244 0.22 5.84 -6.03
C LEU A 244 -0.41 4.86 -5.05
N VAL A 245 0.27 4.61 -3.95
CA VAL A 245 -0.35 4.21 -2.68
C VAL A 245 -0.02 5.30 -1.68
N GLY A 246 -1.03 5.93 -1.07
CA GLY A 246 -0.79 7.07 -0.19
C GLY A 246 -2.06 7.71 0.37
N GLU A 247 -1.95 8.99 0.70
CA GLU A 247 -3.04 9.78 1.26
C GLU A 247 -3.94 10.38 0.16
N THR A 248 -5.22 10.59 0.47
CA THR A 248 -6.22 11.12 -0.46
C THR A 248 -5.84 12.52 -1.00
N SER A 249 -5.29 13.38 -0.16
CA SER A 249 -4.81 14.72 -0.56
C SER A 249 -3.69 14.63 -1.61
N THR A 250 -2.75 13.71 -1.44
CA THR A 250 -1.68 13.45 -2.40
C THR A 250 -2.23 12.91 -3.72
N GLY A 251 -3.21 11.99 -3.66
CA GLY A 251 -3.88 11.49 -4.86
C GLY A 251 -4.54 12.59 -5.68
N SER A 252 -5.22 13.54 -5.02
CA SER A 252 -5.84 14.69 -5.67
C SER A 252 -4.80 15.60 -6.34
N GLN A 253 -3.66 15.84 -5.69
CA GLN A 253 -2.56 16.63 -6.25
C GLN A 253 -1.96 15.96 -7.48
N ILE A 254 -1.76 14.63 -7.46
CA ILE A 254 -1.22 13.87 -8.61
C ILE A 254 -2.14 13.97 -9.82
N ILE A 255 -3.47 13.88 -9.64
CA ILE A 255 -4.44 14.10 -10.73
C ILE A 255 -4.25 15.48 -11.33
N ALA A 256 -4.18 16.51 -10.50
CA ALA A 256 -4.03 17.90 -10.95
C ALA A 256 -2.70 18.12 -11.69
N GLN A 257 -1.58 17.58 -11.17
CA GLN A 257 -0.24 17.71 -11.76
C GLN A 257 -0.12 16.94 -13.09
N GLY A 258 -0.78 15.77 -13.21
CA GLY A 258 -0.77 14.95 -14.41
C GLY A 258 -1.72 15.41 -15.52
N ALA A 259 -2.62 16.36 -15.24
CA ALA A 259 -3.70 16.76 -16.15
C ALA A 259 -3.21 17.30 -17.49
N ALA A 260 -2.13 18.11 -17.49
CA ALA A 260 -1.58 18.73 -18.71
C ALA A 260 -1.10 17.72 -19.76
N THR A 261 -0.77 16.49 -19.34
CA THR A 261 -0.28 15.43 -20.24
C THR A 261 -1.24 14.24 -20.31
N LEU A 262 -2.46 14.39 -19.78
CA LEU A 262 -3.48 13.34 -19.73
C LEU A 262 -2.97 12.03 -19.13
N LYS A 263 -2.14 12.12 -18.08
CA LYS A 263 -1.58 10.94 -17.42
C LYS A 263 -2.68 10.03 -16.87
N ARG A 264 -2.54 8.75 -17.12
CA ARG A 264 -3.34 7.74 -16.43
C ARG A 264 -2.92 7.67 -14.97
N VAL A 265 -3.88 7.57 -14.07
CA VAL A 265 -3.61 7.45 -12.63
C VAL A 265 -4.25 6.19 -12.06
N HIS A 266 -3.53 5.52 -11.18
CA HIS A 266 -4.04 4.46 -10.32
C HIS A 266 -3.73 4.85 -8.87
N LEU A 267 -4.77 5.04 -8.08
CA LEU A 267 -4.69 5.61 -6.74
C LEU A 267 -5.27 4.62 -5.73
N GLU A 268 -4.44 4.14 -4.84
CA GLU A 268 -4.81 3.38 -3.64
C GLU A 268 -4.64 4.29 -2.43
N LEU A 269 -5.74 4.72 -1.85
CA LEU A 269 -5.76 5.79 -0.87
C LEU A 269 -6.27 5.32 0.49
N GLY A 270 -6.54 6.27 1.38
CA GLY A 270 -6.99 6.00 2.73
C GLY A 270 -8.38 5.39 2.83
N GLY A 271 -8.75 5.01 4.04
CA GLY A 271 -10.06 4.43 4.34
C GLY A 271 -10.53 4.70 5.77
N LYS A 272 -11.84 4.65 5.97
CA LYS A 272 -12.48 4.62 7.29
C LYS A 272 -13.36 3.38 7.39
N ASN A 273 -12.71 2.23 7.27
CA ASN A 273 -13.37 0.96 6.98
C ASN A 273 -14.23 0.47 8.14
N PRO A 274 -15.50 0.11 7.90
CA PRO A 274 -16.36 -0.49 8.91
C PRO A 274 -16.04 -1.99 9.07
N VAL A 275 -16.03 -2.46 10.32
CA VAL A 275 -16.24 -3.86 10.66
C VAL A 275 -17.63 -3.97 11.30
N ILE A 276 -18.53 -4.68 10.64
CA ILE A 276 -19.95 -4.81 11.02
C ILE A 276 -20.13 -6.16 11.71
N VAL A 277 -20.49 -6.15 12.99
CA VAL A 277 -20.64 -7.36 13.79
C VAL A 277 -22.11 -7.50 14.22
N PHE A 278 -22.78 -8.51 13.68
CA PHE A 278 -24.14 -8.88 14.07
C PHE A 278 -24.14 -9.83 15.27
N ASP A 279 -25.27 -9.94 15.98
CA ASP A 279 -25.40 -10.73 17.19
C ASP A 279 -25.31 -12.25 16.97
N ASP A 280 -25.53 -12.71 15.73
CA ASP A 280 -25.35 -14.10 15.31
C ASP A 280 -23.91 -14.46 14.87
N ALA A 281 -22.97 -13.50 14.92
CA ALA A 281 -21.58 -13.71 14.52
C ALA A 281 -20.88 -14.80 15.35
N ASP A 282 -19.83 -15.39 14.79
CA ASP A 282 -18.88 -16.17 15.59
C ASP A 282 -18.08 -15.19 16.48
N PHE A 283 -18.44 -15.14 17.75
CA PHE A 283 -17.97 -14.14 18.70
C PHE A 283 -16.47 -14.07 18.82
N GLU A 284 -15.81 -15.19 19.04
CA GLU A 284 -14.36 -15.24 19.29
C GLU A 284 -13.57 -14.87 18.02
N ARG A 285 -13.98 -15.40 16.87
CA ARG A 285 -13.33 -15.06 15.60
C ARG A 285 -13.56 -13.60 15.20
N ALA A 286 -14.74 -13.07 15.45
CA ALA A 286 -15.01 -11.65 15.19
C ALA A 286 -14.16 -10.75 16.08
N LEU A 287 -14.02 -11.11 17.38
CA LEU A 287 -13.19 -10.38 18.33
C LEU A 287 -11.71 -10.42 17.91
N ASP A 288 -11.18 -11.59 17.56
CA ASP A 288 -9.81 -11.75 17.10
C ASP A 288 -9.54 -10.89 15.83
N ALA A 289 -10.46 -10.91 14.87
CA ALA A 289 -10.33 -10.15 13.64
C ALA A 289 -10.41 -8.63 13.89
N VAL A 290 -11.32 -8.16 14.75
CA VAL A 290 -11.41 -6.74 15.13
C VAL A 290 -10.10 -6.26 15.75
N VAL A 291 -9.55 -7.01 16.71
CA VAL A 291 -8.28 -6.67 17.37
C VAL A 291 -7.12 -6.68 16.37
N PHE A 292 -7.00 -7.75 15.57
CA PHE A 292 -5.94 -7.88 14.59
C PHE A 292 -5.96 -6.77 13.55
N MET A 293 -7.13 -6.44 13.00
CA MET A 293 -7.23 -5.53 11.87
C MET A 293 -6.98 -4.07 12.24
N ILE A 294 -7.18 -3.67 13.47
CA ILE A 294 -6.95 -2.29 13.89
C ILE A 294 -5.62 -2.09 14.63
N TYR A 295 -5.15 -3.05 15.43
CA TYR A 295 -3.97 -2.85 16.25
C TYR A 295 -2.69 -3.42 15.63
N SER A 296 -2.75 -4.46 14.78
CA SER A 296 -1.59 -4.90 14.03
C SER A 296 -1.11 -3.83 13.05
N LEU A 297 0.17 -3.86 12.70
CA LEU A 297 0.83 -2.81 11.91
C LEU A 297 0.64 -1.40 12.53
N ASN A 298 0.54 -1.32 13.86
CA ASN A 298 0.41 -0.09 14.64
C ASN A 298 -0.84 0.74 14.25
N GLY A 299 -1.87 0.10 13.68
CA GLY A 299 -3.02 0.79 13.08
C GLY A 299 -2.71 1.57 11.80
N GLN A 300 -1.47 1.52 11.30
CA GLN A 300 -0.99 2.23 10.12
C GLN A 300 -1.21 1.41 8.84
N ARG A 301 -2.46 1.02 8.62
CA ARG A 301 -2.90 0.22 7.48
C ARG A 301 -4.13 0.85 6.83
N CYS A 302 -4.11 1.06 5.52
CA CYS A 302 -5.26 1.60 4.78
C CYS A 302 -6.53 0.75 4.92
N THR A 303 -6.38 -0.57 5.04
CA THR A 303 -7.48 -1.53 5.26
C THR A 303 -7.83 -1.77 6.73
N SER A 304 -7.26 -1.01 7.69
CA SER A 304 -7.63 -1.13 9.11
C SER A 304 -9.15 -0.96 9.32
N SER A 305 -9.74 -1.85 10.12
CA SER A 305 -11.15 -1.76 10.50
C SER A 305 -11.35 -0.73 11.61
N SER A 306 -11.21 0.55 11.28
CA SER A 306 -11.15 1.66 12.24
C SER A 306 -12.50 2.10 12.81
N ARG A 307 -13.63 1.61 12.24
CA ARG A 307 -14.99 1.77 12.79
C ARG A 307 -15.58 0.40 13.09
N LEU A 308 -15.86 0.12 14.38
CA LEU A 308 -16.63 -1.03 14.80
C LEU A 308 -18.13 -0.66 14.83
N LEU A 309 -18.89 -1.18 13.86
CA LEU A 309 -20.35 -1.11 13.86
C LEU A 309 -20.86 -2.41 14.51
N ILE A 310 -21.47 -2.32 15.68
CA ILE A 310 -21.86 -3.50 16.45
C ILE A 310 -23.35 -3.48 16.79
N GLN A 311 -24.03 -4.61 16.58
CA GLN A 311 -25.43 -4.73 16.91
C GLN A 311 -25.66 -4.56 18.43
N ASN A 312 -26.60 -3.70 18.82
CA ASN A 312 -26.79 -3.28 20.20
C ASN A 312 -27.07 -4.45 21.16
N SER A 313 -27.73 -5.53 20.72
CA SER A 313 -27.94 -6.76 21.50
C SER A 313 -26.63 -7.46 21.91
N LEU A 314 -25.53 -7.28 21.16
CA LEU A 314 -24.22 -7.86 21.45
C LEU A 314 -23.23 -6.87 22.06
N LYS A 315 -23.49 -5.56 21.97
CA LYS A 315 -22.54 -4.46 22.18
C LYS A 315 -21.85 -4.53 23.54
N GLU A 316 -22.60 -4.62 24.63
CA GLU A 316 -22.03 -4.59 25.98
C GLU A 316 -21.03 -5.74 26.20
N LYS A 317 -21.45 -6.97 25.88
CA LYS A 317 -20.62 -8.17 26.02
C LYS A 317 -19.36 -8.10 25.15
N PHE A 318 -19.51 -7.64 23.92
CA PHE A 318 -18.38 -7.57 22.98
C PHE A 318 -17.37 -6.51 23.38
N LEU A 319 -17.83 -5.31 23.77
CA LEU A 319 -16.95 -4.23 24.23
C LEU A 319 -16.19 -4.61 25.50
N ALA A 320 -16.81 -5.31 26.45
CA ALA A 320 -16.13 -5.79 27.65
C ALA A 320 -14.96 -6.75 27.29
N ALA A 321 -15.21 -7.73 26.41
CA ALA A 321 -14.18 -8.65 25.93
C ALA A 321 -13.08 -7.93 25.12
N LEU A 322 -13.46 -6.95 24.33
CA LEU A 322 -12.53 -6.14 23.53
C LEU A 322 -11.60 -5.32 24.43
N ILE A 323 -12.12 -4.66 25.47
CA ILE A 323 -11.33 -3.90 26.45
C ILE A 323 -10.33 -4.82 27.15
N GLU A 324 -10.77 -5.99 27.58
CA GLU A 324 -9.88 -6.99 28.20
C GLU A 324 -8.75 -7.42 27.23
N ARG A 325 -9.08 -7.66 25.95
CA ARG A 325 -8.11 -8.06 24.94
C ARG A 325 -7.11 -6.93 24.64
N ILE A 326 -7.56 -5.68 24.52
CA ILE A 326 -6.72 -4.50 24.33
C ILE A 326 -5.69 -4.37 25.45
N GLY A 327 -6.11 -4.58 26.70
CA GLY A 327 -5.22 -4.49 27.86
C GLY A 327 -4.11 -5.55 27.89
N LYS A 328 -4.19 -6.59 27.07
CA LYS A 328 -3.17 -7.66 26.96
C LYS A 328 -2.19 -7.44 25.82
N LEU A 329 -2.44 -6.47 24.92
CA LEU A 329 -1.57 -6.21 23.78
C LEU A 329 -0.22 -5.65 24.24
N LYS A 330 0.86 -6.25 23.74
CA LYS A 330 2.23 -5.81 24.01
C LYS A 330 2.63 -4.65 23.10
N VAL A 331 2.72 -3.46 23.68
CA VAL A 331 3.35 -2.30 23.03
C VAL A 331 4.85 -2.34 23.32
N GLY A 332 5.68 -2.21 22.29
CA GLY A 332 7.12 -2.35 22.50
C GLY A 332 7.97 -2.05 21.28
N HIS A 333 9.27 -2.30 21.45
CA HIS A 333 10.26 -2.08 20.39
C HIS A 333 9.98 -2.98 19.18
N PRO A 334 10.04 -2.47 17.93
CA PRO A 334 9.66 -3.22 16.73
C PRO A 334 10.48 -4.50 16.50
N LEU A 335 11.71 -4.56 16.94
CA LEU A 335 12.59 -5.74 16.80
C LEU A 335 12.38 -6.81 17.88
N ASP A 336 11.60 -6.52 18.94
CA ASP A 336 11.21 -7.53 19.92
C ASP A 336 10.16 -8.47 19.29
N PRO A 337 10.43 -9.79 19.22
CA PRO A 337 9.51 -10.75 18.61
C PRO A 337 8.15 -10.86 19.31
N ASP A 338 8.08 -10.44 20.58
CA ASP A 338 6.85 -10.43 21.36
C ASP A 338 5.99 -9.17 21.14
N THR A 339 6.56 -8.11 20.58
CA THR A 339 5.84 -6.86 20.30
C THR A 339 4.70 -7.08 19.32
N GLU A 340 3.52 -6.57 19.64
CA GLU A 340 2.31 -6.61 18.81
C GLU A 340 1.97 -5.25 18.21
N VAL A 341 2.28 -4.18 18.95
CA VAL A 341 2.09 -2.78 18.53
C VAL A 341 3.40 -2.03 18.73
N GLY A 342 3.99 -1.57 17.65
CA GLY A 342 5.19 -0.74 17.65
C GLY A 342 4.87 0.76 17.67
N PRO A 343 5.88 1.63 17.42
CA PRO A 343 5.71 3.07 17.37
C PRO A 343 5.03 3.54 16.06
N LEU A 344 4.47 4.72 16.09
CA LEU A 344 4.04 5.45 14.88
C LEU A 344 5.26 6.01 14.15
N ILE A 345 5.16 6.14 12.83
CA ILE A 345 6.28 6.39 11.92
C ILE A 345 7.15 7.60 12.28
N HIS A 346 6.58 8.72 12.72
CA HIS A 346 7.33 9.90 13.10
C HIS A 346 6.57 10.76 14.13
N ARG A 347 7.27 11.70 14.76
CA ARG A 347 6.73 12.55 15.82
C ARG A 347 5.49 13.32 15.42
N GLY A 348 5.46 13.93 14.24
CA GLY A 348 4.29 14.69 13.78
C GLY A 348 3.05 13.82 13.61
N HIS A 349 3.21 12.56 13.18
CA HIS A 349 2.10 11.62 13.10
C HIS A 349 1.63 11.17 14.50
N PHE A 350 2.55 10.95 15.42
CA PHE A 350 2.21 10.71 16.83
C PHE A 350 1.38 11.86 17.40
N ASP A 351 1.81 13.11 17.20
CA ASP A 351 1.09 14.28 17.70
C ASP A 351 -0.30 14.40 17.06
N LYS A 352 -0.43 14.11 15.73
CA LYS A 352 -1.72 14.00 15.05
C LYS A 352 -2.63 12.97 15.70
N VAL A 353 -2.16 11.75 15.92
CA VAL A 353 -2.97 10.67 16.54
C VAL A 353 -3.37 11.05 17.96
N MET A 354 -2.44 11.59 18.77
CA MET A 354 -2.75 12.04 20.13
C MET A 354 -3.78 13.18 20.19
N SER A 355 -3.81 14.05 19.18
CA SER A 355 -4.81 15.13 19.12
C SER A 355 -6.25 14.61 19.03
N TYR A 356 -6.46 13.44 18.46
CA TYR A 356 -7.80 12.81 18.43
C TYR A 356 -8.31 12.37 19.80
N MET A 357 -7.44 12.24 20.80
CA MET A 357 -7.87 11.93 22.19
C MET A 357 -8.63 13.12 22.81
N ALA A 358 -8.18 14.33 22.54
CA ALA A 358 -8.91 15.55 22.95
C ALA A 358 -10.19 15.71 22.12
N LEU A 359 -10.11 15.57 20.79
CA LEU A 359 -11.27 15.66 19.90
C LEU A 359 -12.40 14.67 20.29
N ALA A 360 -12.05 13.46 20.72
CA ALA A 360 -13.01 12.46 21.16
C ALA A 360 -13.76 12.94 22.42
N ARG A 361 -13.02 13.40 23.44
CA ARG A 361 -13.61 13.92 24.69
C ARG A 361 -14.48 15.15 24.47
N ASP A 362 -13.99 16.11 23.67
CA ASP A 362 -14.70 17.33 23.34
C ASP A 362 -16.00 17.07 22.58
N ALA A 363 -16.03 15.99 21.77
CA ALA A 363 -17.22 15.53 21.06
C ALA A 363 -18.18 14.69 21.92
N GLY A 364 -17.81 14.38 23.17
CA GLY A 364 -18.62 13.59 24.10
C GLY A 364 -18.42 12.07 24.01
N ALA A 365 -17.42 11.60 23.26
CA ALA A 365 -17.06 10.19 23.25
C ALA A 365 -16.21 9.80 24.48
N THR A 366 -16.33 8.55 24.92
CA THR A 366 -15.60 8.00 26.06
C THR A 366 -14.37 7.22 25.53
N ILE A 367 -13.20 7.41 26.17
CA ILE A 367 -12.01 6.59 25.95
C ILE A 367 -12.10 5.39 26.88
N ALA A 368 -12.52 4.23 26.36
CA ALA A 368 -12.73 3.01 27.15
C ALA A 368 -11.43 2.23 27.38
N ALA A 369 -10.41 2.41 26.50
CA ALA A 369 -9.09 1.83 26.66
C ALA A 369 -8.05 2.73 25.98
N GLY A 370 -6.80 2.72 26.45
CA GLY A 370 -5.69 3.47 25.86
C GLY A 370 -5.83 4.99 25.99
N GLY A 371 -5.51 5.72 24.92
CA GLY A 371 -5.60 7.18 24.86
C GLY A 371 -4.43 7.90 25.55
N TYR A 372 -3.31 7.22 25.74
CA TYR A 372 -2.10 7.76 26.36
C TYR A 372 -0.83 7.22 25.71
N ARG A 373 0.29 7.86 26.01
CA ARG A 373 1.63 7.35 25.67
C ARG A 373 2.13 6.47 26.83
N PRO A 374 2.60 5.24 26.57
CA PRO A 374 3.23 4.42 27.62
C PRO A 374 4.46 5.13 28.23
N GLU A 375 4.53 5.20 29.55
CA GLU A 375 5.57 5.97 30.28
C GLU A 375 6.95 5.40 30.09
N ASP A 376 7.07 4.08 30.04
CA ASP A 376 8.32 3.32 29.84
C ASP A 376 8.86 3.39 28.40
N LEU A 377 8.07 3.91 27.46
CA LEU A 377 8.41 4.07 26.04
C LEU A 377 8.46 5.55 25.60
N SER A 378 8.87 6.44 26.49
CA SER A 378 8.81 7.90 26.31
C SER A 378 9.77 8.44 25.23
N SER A 379 10.80 7.72 24.79
CA SER A 379 11.72 8.14 23.75
C SER A 379 11.17 8.02 22.34
N GLY A 380 10.28 7.03 22.08
CA GLY A 380 9.71 6.75 20.75
C GLY A 380 8.29 7.29 20.55
N ASN A 381 7.71 7.01 19.43
CA ASN A 381 6.41 7.53 18.99
C ASN A 381 5.25 6.56 19.33
N TYR A 382 5.23 6.03 20.55
CA TYR A 382 4.28 5.00 20.96
C TYR A 382 2.95 5.57 21.43
N VAL A 383 1.86 4.93 20.99
CA VAL A 383 0.48 5.20 21.44
C VAL A 383 -0.12 3.90 21.95
N ALA A 384 -0.69 3.91 23.13
CA ALA A 384 -1.42 2.77 23.67
C ALA A 384 -2.61 2.43 22.76
N PRO A 385 -2.87 1.13 22.45
CA PRO A 385 -4.05 0.71 21.72
C PRO A 385 -5.32 1.32 22.33
N THR A 386 -6.08 2.04 21.51
CA THR A 386 -7.14 2.94 21.97
C THR A 386 -8.50 2.52 21.44
N LEU A 387 -9.52 2.61 22.31
CA LEU A 387 -10.93 2.37 21.96
C LEU A 387 -11.79 3.55 22.40
N PHE A 388 -12.50 4.15 21.43
CA PHE A 388 -13.56 5.12 21.67
C PHE A 388 -14.91 4.43 21.68
N VAL A 389 -15.71 4.71 22.69
CA VAL A 389 -17.12 4.28 22.84
C VAL A 389 -18.01 5.51 23.01
N ASP A 390 -19.33 5.31 23.06
CA ASP A 390 -20.33 6.39 23.14
C ASP A 390 -20.19 7.40 21.98
N ALA A 391 -19.69 6.92 20.86
CA ALA A 391 -19.51 7.70 19.63
C ALA A 391 -20.71 7.55 18.71
N ASN A 392 -20.92 8.58 17.88
CA ASN A 392 -21.82 8.53 16.73
C ASN A 392 -21.07 8.79 15.42
N ASN A 393 -21.72 8.49 14.31
CA ASN A 393 -21.05 8.53 13.01
C ASN A 393 -20.71 9.96 12.50
N THR A 394 -21.29 11.02 13.09
CA THR A 394 -21.00 12.41 12.71
C THR A 394 -19.73 12.99 13.36
N MET A 395 -19.20 12.30 14.37
CA MET A 395 -17.98 12.72 15.05
C MET A 395 -16.76 12.58 14.13
N ARG A 396 -15.81 13.51 14.18
CA ARG A 396 -14.55 13.45 13.42
C ARG A 396 -13.78 12.16 13.63
N ILE A 397 -13.79 11.60 14.84
CA ILE A 397 -13.17 10.30 15.16
C ILE A 397 -13.78 9.13 14.38
N ALA A 398 -15.03 9.26 13.91
CA ALA A 398 -15.74 8.26 13.10
C ALA A 398 -15.63 8.55 11.58
N GLN A 399 -15.30 9.78 11.18
CA GLN A 399 -15.27 10.21 9.79
C GLN A 399 -13.84 10.31 9.22
N GLU A 400 -12.87 10.72 10.02
CA GLU A 400 -11.51 10.97 9.55
C GLU A 400 -10.60 9.76 9.75
N GLU A 401 -9.69 9.53 8.81
CA GLU A 401 -8.65 8.51 8.92
C GLU A 401 -7.58 8.92 9.93
N ILE A 402 -7.57 8.28 11.10
CA ILE A 402 -6.60 8.56 12.16
C ILE A 402 -5.23 7.96 11.82
N PHE A 403 -5.22 6.77 11.22
CA PHE A 403 -4.05 6.01 10.80
C PHE A 403 -3.10 5.64 11.95
N GLY A 404 -3.69 5.20 13.04
CA GLY A 404 -3.02 4.75 14.27
C GLY A 404 -3.81 3.64 14.97
N PRO A 405 -3.34 3.13 16.12
CA PRO A 405 -3.98 2.04 16.83
C PRO A 405 -5.23 2.51 17.60
N VAL A 406 -6.22 3.03 16.87
CA VAL A 406 -7.42 3.70 17.40
C VAL A 406 -8.67 3.17 16.72
N LEU A 407 -9.57 2.60 17.51
CA LEU A 407 -10.87 2.07 17.10
C LEU A 407 -12.01 2.93 17.63
N THR A 408 -13.01 3.21 16.79
CA THR A 408 -14.26 3.89 17.19
C THR A 408 -15.42 2.91 17.11
N ALA A 409 -16.13 2.66 18.22
CA ALA A 409 -17.28 1.76 18.30
C ALA A 409 -18.60 2.53 18.26
N ILE A 410 -19.52 2.09 17.40
CA ILE A 410 -20.85 2.66 17.17
C ILE A 410 -21.86 1.51 17.19
N GLY A 411 -22.97 1.67 17.95
CA GLY A 411 -24.05 0.69 17.98
C GLY A 411 -25.02 0.85 16.82
N PHE A 412 -25.71 -0.24 16.45
CA PHE A 412 -26.85 -0.23 15.53
C PHE A 412 -27.89 -1.27 15.97
N ASP A 413 -29.15 -1.10 15.54
CA ASP A 413 -30.24 -2.01 15.86
C ASP A 413 -30.64 -2.89 14.68
N THR A 414 -30.60 -2.37 13.44
CA THR A 414 -31.13 -3.06 12.26
C THR A 414 -30.07 -3.20 11.15
N GLU A 415 -30.27 -4.17 10.24
CA GLU A 415 -29.44 -4.34 9.04
C GLU A 415 -29.41 -3.06 8.19
N GLU A 416 -30.54 -2.36 8.10
CA GLU A 416 -30.67 -1.11 7.35
C GLU A 416 -29.79 -0.01 7.94
N GLU A 417 -29.81 0.17 9.24
CA GLU A 417 -29.00 1.14 9.96
C GLU A 417 -27.49 0.80 9.81
N ALA A 418 -27.13 -0.48 9.89
CA ALA A 418 -25.75 -0.91 9.70
C ALA A 418 -25.21 -0.51 8.30
N VAL A 419 -26.02 -0.69 7.24
CA VAL A 419 -25.68 -0.28 5.88
C VAL A 419 -25.56 1.24 5.77
N GLN A 420 -26.50 1.98 6.36
CA GLN A 420 -26.48 3.44 6.35
C GLN A 420 -25.22 3.96 7.04
N LEU A 421 -24.90 3.48 8.23
CA LEU A 421 -23.69 3.87 8.97
C LEU A 421 -22.41 3.48 8.22
N ALA A 422 -22.38 2.30 7.61
CA ALA A 422 -21.23 1.85 6.83
C ALA A 422 -20.92 2.79 5.66
N ASN A 423 -21.96 3.23 4.94
CA ASN A 423 -21.86 4.06 3.73
C ASN A 423 -21.71 5.56 4.01
N ASP A 424 -22.13 6.03 5.18
CA ASP A 424 -22.06 7.44 5.57
C ASP A 424 -20.62 7.84 5.96
N THR A 425 -19.77 7.88 4.97
CA THR A 425 -18.36 8.32 5.00
C THR A 425 -17.91 8.72 3.59
N ALA A 426 -16.93 9.58 3.49
CA ALA A 426 -16.30 9.94 2.22
C ALA A 426 -15.47 8.79 1.63
N TYR A 427 -15.12 7.78 2.40
CA TYR A 427 -14.26 6.66 2.02
C TYR A 427 -15.07 5.43 1.57
N GLY A 428 -14.39 4.51 0.88
CA GLY A 428 -14.96 3.25 0.43
C GLY A 428 -13.88 2.25 0.02
N LEU A 429 -12.84 2.04 0.85
CA LEU A 429 -11.77 1.09 0.53
C LEU A 429 -12.20 -0.34 0.81
N ALA A 430 -12.49 -0.65 2.08
CA ALA A 430 -12.80 -1.99 2.54
C ALA A 430 -13.96 -2.01 3.52
N ALA A 431 -14.63 -3.16 3.67
CA ALA A 431 -15.58 -3.44 4.73
C ALA A 431 -15.47 -4.92 5.17
N TYR A 432 -15.79 -5.17 6.43
CA TYR A 432 -15.75 -6.49 7.05
C TYR A 432 -17.11 -6.81 7.66
N ILE A 433 -17.66 -7.98 7.40
CA ILE A 433 -18.99 -8.37 7.82
C ILE A 433 -18.91 -9.68 8.60
N TRP A 434 -19.43 -9.69 9.82
CA TRP A 434 -19.46 -10.86 10.68
C TRP A 434 -20.91 -11.24 11.01
N THR A 435 -21.37 -12.34 10.42
CA THR A 435 -22.72 -12.92 10.58
C THR A 435 -22.72 -14.38 10.15
N LYS A 436 -23.56 -15.22 10.72
CA LYS A 436 -23.82 -16.59 10.26
C LYS A 436 -24.92 -16.68 9.21
N ASP A 437 -25.69 -15.58 9.01
CA ASP A 437 -26.72 -15.51 7.99
C ASP A 437 -26.12 -15.22 6.60
N THR A 438 -26.08 -16.25 5.75
CA THR A 438 -25.60 -16.12 4.36
C THR A 438 -26.44 -15.15 3.54
N GLY A 439 -27.77 -15.12 3.74
CA GLY A 439 -28.68 -14.18 3.06
C GLY A 439 -28.34 -12.72 3.39
N ARG A 440 -28.09 -12.42 4.67
CA ARG A 440 -27.61 -11.12 5.14
C ARG A 440 -26.28 -10.75 4.50
N SER A 441 -25.31 -11.68 4.50
CA SER A 441 -24.01 -11.46 3.87
C SER A 441 -24.15 -11.04 2.41
N MET A 442 -25.03 -11.70 1.63
CA MET A 442 -25.26 -11.38 0.22
C MET A 442 -25.95 -10.02 0.02
N ARG A 443 -26.93 -9.68 0.87
CA ARG A 443 -27.60 -8.37 0.81
C ARG A 443 -26.65 -7.23 1.13
N LEU A 444 -25.83 -7.39 2.18
CA LEU A 444 -24.83 -6.39 2.59
C LEU A 444 -23.75 -6.21 1.52
N ALA A 445 -23.28 -7.31 0.90
CA ALA A 445 -22.27 -7.26 -0.15
C ALA A 445 -22.73 -6.44 -1.38
N GLN A 446 -24.03 -6.38 -1.65
CA GLN A 446 -24.60 -5.56 -2.74
C GLN A 446 -24.79 -4.09 -2.36
N ARG A 447 -24.91 -3.77 -1.06
CA ARG A 447 -25.35 -2.47 -0.59
C ARG A 447 -24.26 -1.63 0.07
N VAL A 448 -23.21 -2.27 0.61
CA VAL A 448 -22.10 -1.57 1.23
C VAL A 448 -21.16 -1.01 0.16
N GLU A 449 -20.93 0.29 0.20
CA GLU A 449 -20.12 1.04 -0.76
C GLU A 449 -18.63 0.96 -0.43
N ALA A 450 -18.06 -0.22 -0.64
CA ALA A 450 -16.63 -0.48 -0.51
C ALA A 450 -16.11 -1.24 -1.73
N GLY A 451 -14.86 -0.98 -2.11
CA GLY A 451 -14.23 -1.69 -3.22
C GLY A 451 -13.91 -3.15 -2.90
N MET A 452 -13.78 -3.48 -1.60
CA MET A 452 -13.49 -4.82 -1.11
C MET A 452 -14.35 -5.16 0.10
N LEU A 453 -14.91 -6.37 0.11
CA LEU A 453 -15.64 -6.90 1.25
C LEU A 453 -15.10 -8.27 1.66
N TRP A 454 -14.95 -8.46 2.96
CA TRP A 454 -14.66 -9.76 3.55
C TRP A 454 -15.80 -10.17 4.49
N VAL A 455 -16.28 -11.38 4.33
CA VAL A 455 -17.33 -11.96 5.19
C VAL A 455 -16.71 -13.07 6.02
N ASN A 456 -16.87 -12.99 7.35
CA ASN A 456 -16.33 -13.92 8.33
C ASN A 456 -14.82 -14.20 8.14
N SER A 457 -14.09 -13.18 7.70
CA SER A 457 -12.66 -13.19 7.41
C SER A 457 -12.08 -11.80 7.60
N GLU A 458 -10.77 -11.75 7.80
CA GLU A 458 -9.98 -10.52 7.89
C GLU A 458 -9.03 -10.42 6.70
N ASN A 459 -9.13 -9.41 5.89
CA ASN A 459 -8.18 -9.04 4.81
C ASN A 459 -7.43 -10.24 4.16
N ASN A 460 -8.15 -11.36 3.97
CA ASN A 460 -7.60 -12.54 3.31
C ASN A 460 -7.42 -12.24 1.82
N ARG A 461 -6.16 -12.08 1.41
CA ARG A 461 -5.81 -11.57 0.10
C ARG A 461 -5.53 -12.69 -0.88
N ASN A 462 -6.13 -12.57 -2.07
CA ASN A 462 -5.86 -13.41 -3.21
C ASN A 462 -5.36 -12.55 -4.37
N LEU A 463 -4.14 -12.80 -4.89
CA LEU A 463 -3.49 -11.98 -5.90
C LEU A 463 -4.29 -11.79 -7.21
N PRO A 464 -5.07 -12.78 -7.71
CA PRO A 464 -5.94 -12.59 -8.87
C PRO A 464 -7.15 -11.68 -8.62
N SER A 465 -7.58 -11.53 -7.35
CA SER A 465 -8.79 -10.78 -7.01
C SER A 465 -8.57 -9.27 -7.11
N PRO A 466 -9.59 -8.49 -7.56
CA PRO A 466 -9.46 -7.04 -7.62
C PRO A 466 -9.29 -6.45 -6.22
N PHE A 467 -8.37 -5.50 -6.11
CA PHE A 467 -8.10 -4.73 -4.91
C PHE A 467 -8.14 -3.24 -5.24
N GLY A 468 -8.86 -2.44 -4.46
CA GLY A 468 -8.92 -1.00 -4.62
C GLY A 468 -10.23 -0.40 -4.12
N GLY A 469 -10.20 0.90 -3.83
CA GLY A 469 -11.31 1.64 -3.26
C GLY A 469 -12.28 2.22 -4.27
N VAL A 470 -13.40 2.71 -3.72
CA VAL A 470 -14.35 3.61 -4.37
C VAL A 470 -14.40 4.93 -3.61
N LYS A 471 -15.17 5.92 -4.07
CA LYS A 471 -15.26 7.26 -3.46
C LYS A 471 -13.85 7.88 -3.32
N MET A 472 -13.53 8.46 -2.15
CA MET A 472 -12.24 9.09 -1.87
C MET A 472 -11.12 8.09 -1.55
N SER A 473 -11.39 6.79 -1.59
CA SER A 473 -10.40 5.74 -1.31
C SER A 473 -9.61 5.28 -2.53
N GLY A 474 -9.93 5.75 -3.74
CA GLY A 474 -9.05 5.49 -4.86
C GLY A 474 -9.72 5.38 -6.23
N ILE A 475 -8.86 5.17 -7.23
CA ILE A 475 -9.22 5.01 -8.65
C ILE A 475 -8.44 3.82 -9.20
N GLY A 476 -9.13 2.91 -9.88
CA GLY A 476 -8.53 1.71 -10.46
C GLY A 476 -8.60 0.49 -9.56
N ARG A 477 -8.04 -0.62 -10.04
CA ARG A 477 -7.93 -1.89 -9.30
C ARG A 477 -6.58 -2.54 -9.54
N ASP A 478 -5.98 -3.04 -8.48
CA ASP A 478 -4.85 -3.96 -8.53
C ASP A 478 -5.33 -5.41 -8.56
N GLY A 479 -4.44 -6.32 -8.90
CA GLY A 479 -4.65 -7.75 -8.88
C GLY A 479 -5.00 -8.33 -10.25
N GLY A 480 -4.42 -9.49 -10.56
CA GLY A 480 -4.69 -10.21 -11.79
C GLY A 480 -4.60 -9.34 -13.06
N ASP A 481 -5.59 -9.48 -13.92
CA ASP A 481 -5.68 -8.73 -15.17
C ASP A 481 -6.04 -7.25 -14.97
N TYR A 482 -6.65 -6.88 -13.84
CA TYR A 482 -6.95 -5.48 -13.51
C TYR A 482 -5.70 -4.61 -13.43
N SER A 483 -4.58 -5.16 -12.91
CA SER A 483 -3.30 -4.44 -12.95
C SER A 483 -2.82 -4.21 -14.39
N PHE A 484 -2.96 -5.19 -15.27
CA PHE A 484 -2.60 -5.02 -16.69
C PHE A 484 -3.50 -4.03 -17.43
N ASP A 485 -4.77 -3.90 -17.06
CA ASP A 485 -5.68 -2.90 -17.62
C ASP A 485 -5.17 -1.48 -17.34
N PHE A 486 -4.47 -1.27 -16.23
CA PHE A 486 -3.84 0.00 -15.92
C PHE A 486 -2.51 0.22 -16.68
N TYR A 487 -1.62 -0.77 -16.73
CA TYR A 487 -0.30 -0.64 -17.31
C TYR A 487 -0.24 -0.86 -18.83
N MET A 488 -1.36 -1.16 -19.48
CA MET A 488 -1.41 -1.46 -20.91
C MET A 488 -2.47 -0.63 -21.62
N GLU A 489 -2.24 -0.39 -22.92
CA GLU A 489 -3.20 0.18 -23.86
C GLU A 489 -3.80 -0.91 -24.73
N THR A 490 -5.12 -0.85 -24.93
CA THR A 490 -5.81 -1.75 -25.84
C THR A 490 -6.06 -1.06 -27.18
N LYS A 491 -5.57 -1.66 -28.27
CA LYS A 491 -5.77 -1.22 -29.64
C LYS A 491 -6.70 -2.19 -30.36
N ASN A 492 -7.72 -1.69 -31.05
CA ASN A 492 -8.50 -2.49 -32.00
C ASN A 492 -7.82 -2.49 -33.36
N VAL A 493 -7.72 -3.67 -33.97
CA VAL A 493 -7.29 -3.85 -35.37
C VAL A 493 -8.45 -4.51 -36.13
N CYS A 494 -8.93 -3.83 -37.17
CA CYS A 494 -9.95 -4.35 -38.08
C CYS A 494 -9.29 -4.74 -39.40
N ILE A 495 -9.45 -6.00 -39.80
CA ILE A 495 -8.98 -6.50 -41.10
C ILE A 495 -10.20 -6.88 -41.93
N ALA A 496 -10.43 -6.15 -43.03
CA ALA A 496 -11.47 -6.50 -43.98
C ALA A 496 -11.06 -7.78 -44.75
N HIS A 497 -12.04 -8.68 -44.94
CA HIS A 497 -11.95 -9.72 -45.92
C HIS A 497 -12.31 -9.09 -47.29
N ASP A 498 -12.00 -9.65 -48.38
CA ASP A 498 -12.05 -9.05 -49.75
C ASP A 498 -13.36 -8.34 -50.12
N SER A 499 -14.44 -8.58 -49.41
CA SER A 499 -15.80 -8.13 -49.80
C SER A 499 -16.23 -6.79 -49.19
N HIS A 500 -15.40 -6.11 -48.38
CA HIS A 500 -15.77 -4.85 -47.76
C HIS A 500 -15.95 -3.72 -48.78
N THR A 501 -17.15 -3.16 -48.86
CA THR A 501 -17.44 -2.03 -49.76
C THR A 501 -17.03 -0.70 -49.17
N VAL A 502 -16.21 0.05 -49.87
CA VAL A 502 -15.86 1.43 -49.49
C VAL A 502 -16.84 2.39 -50.14
N PRO A 503 -17.56 3.26 -49.37
CA PRO A 503 -18.46 4.27 -49.91
C PRO A 503 -17.70 5.24 -50.83
N VAL A 504 -18.29 5.50 -52.03
CA VAL A 504 -17.75 6.47 -53.01
C VAL A 504 -18.39 7.82 -52.77
N ILE A 505 -17.57 8.86 -52.57
CA ILE A 505 -18.01 10.25 -52.37
C ILE A 505 -17.55 11.06 -53.57
N GLY A 506 -18.46 11.87 -54.13
CA GLY A 506 -18.16 12.76 -55.24
C GLY A 506 -18.07 12.10 -56.63
N ALA A 507 -18.69 10.90 -56.81
CA ALA A 507 -18.78 10.23 -58.09
C ALA A 507 -20.03 10.66 -58.88
#